data_41472c2e4eb86c4a3bee550c7232ce11
#
_entry.id   41472c2e4eb86c4a3bee550c7232ce11
#
_cell.length_a   1.000
_cell.length_b   1.000
_cell.length_c   1.000
_cell.angle_alpha   90.00
_cell.angle_beta   90.00
_cell.angle_gamma   90.00
#
_symmetry.space_group_name_H-M   'P 1'
#
loop_
_entity.id
_entity.type
_entity.pdbx_description
1 polymer ?
#
loop_
_entity_poly.entity_id
_entity_poly.type
_entity_poly.pdbx_seq_one_letter_code
_entity_poly.pdbx_strand_id
1 'polypeptide(L)'
;MIDVFKEFPFIIQAQSLVDHLPSITPRLYSIASSHKACPDEVHLTVALIKAQNNRTGLASGHLCRYSEAGDKVKIYIENNHNFKLPESAETPIIMIGPGTGVAPFRAFLQERQALGHTGKNWLFFGNPSFNHDFLYQLEWQDFIKSNILNKIDLAFSRDQQDKVYVQHKLHENA
;
A
#
# COMPACT_ATOMS: atom_id res chain seq x y z
N MET A 1 -5.30 4.30 26.64
CA MET A 1 -4.60 4.46 27.93
C MET A 1 -4.84 5.84 28.54
N ILE A 2 -4.54 6.97 27.89
CA ILE A 2 -4.82 8.32 28.43
C ILE A 2 -6.28 8.47 28.85
N ASP A 3 -7.23 7.96 28.08
CA ASP A 3 -8.65 8.03 28.41
C ASP A 3 -9.00 7.19 29.63
N VAL A 4 -8.37 6.04 29.81
CA VAL A 4 -8.49 5.19 31.02
C VAL A 4 -7.99 5.92 32.25
N PHE A 5 -6.84 6.64 32.15
CA PHE A 5 -6.33 7.44 33.27
C PHE A 5 -7.22 8.64 33.63
N LYS A 6 -7.93 9.20 32.63
CA LYS A 6 -8.91 10.27 32.88
C LYS A 6 -10.17 9.75 33.57
N GLU A 7 -10.60 8.55 33.19
CA GLU A 7 -11.81 7.90 33.73
C GLU A 7 -11.54 7.28 35.10
N PHE A 8 -10.36 6.70 35.28
CA PHE A 8 -9.91 6.06 36.53
C PHE A 8 -8.60 6.68 37.02
N PRO A 9 -8.66 7.88 37.65
CA PRO A 9 -7.46 8.56 38.12
C PRO A 9 -6.78 7.76 39.24
N PHE A 10 -5.50 7.50 39.10
CA PHE A 10 -4.67 6.86 40.11
C PHE A 10 -3.27 7.49 40.12
N ILE A 11 -2.58 7.36 41.24
CA ILE A 11 -1.21 7.88 41.38
C ILE A 11 -0.25 6.76 40.96
N ILE A 12 0.54 7.01 39.91
CA ILE A 12 1.59 6.12 39.46
C ILE A 12 2.89 6.90 39.32
N GLN A 13 3.99 6.29 39.72
CA GLN A 13 5.31 6.89 39.48
C GLN A 13 5.63 6.87 37.98
N ALA A 14 6.29 7.93 37.49
CA ALA A 14 6.58 8.10 36.06
C ALA A 14 7.36 6.90 35.49
N GLN A 15 8.37 6.39 36.18
CA GLN A 15 9.14 5.23 35.75
C GLN A 15 8.27 3.97 35.65
N SER A 16 7.43 3.72 36.66
CA SER A 16 6.50 2.58 36.65
C SER A 16 5.53 2.66 35.46
N LEU A 17 5.05 3.86 35.13
CA LEU A 17 4.21 4.06 33.94
C LEU A 17 4.96 3.68 32.66
N VAL A 18 6.18 4.17 32.48
CA VAL A 18 7.03 3.87 31.31
C VAL A 18 7.30 2.37 31.18
N ASP A 19 7.60 1.69 32.30
CA ASP A 19 7.89 0.25 32.34
C ASP A 19 6.67 -0.61 31.90
N HIS A 20 5.46 -0.10 32.08
CA HIS A 20 4.22 -0.77 31.68
C HIS A 20 3.75 -0.40 30.26
N LEU A 21 4.37 0.60 29.62
CA LEU A 21 4.01 0.98 28.25
C LEU A 21 4.72 0.06 27.24
N PRO A 22 3.98 -0.57 26.32
CA PRO A 22 4.62 -1.33 25.27
C PRO A 22 5.39 -0.39 24.32
N SER A 23 6.53 -0.84 23.86
CA SER A 23 7.31 -0.15 22.84
C SER A 23 6.50 0.02 21.55
N ILE A 24 6.70 1.13 20.85
CA ILE A 24 6.12 1.33 19.53
C ILE A 24 6.75 0.33 18.56
N THR A 25 5.93 -0.55 18.01
CA THR A 25 6.39 -1.51 17.00
C THR A 25 6.45 -0.86 15.62
N PRO A 26 7.46 -1.19 14.81
CA PRO A 26 7.55 -0.69 13.43
C PRO A 26 6.35 -1.16 12.60
N ARG A 27 6.09 -0.47 11.50
CA ARG A 27 5.07 -0.83 10.50
C ARG A 27 5.76 -1.13 9.19
N LEU A 28 5.39 -2.25 8.58
CA LEU A 28 5.88 -2.65 7.27
C LEU A 28 5.02 -2.02 6.18
N TYR A 29 5.67 -1.48 5.18
CA TYR A 29 5.06 -0.95 3.97
C TYR A 29 5.72 -1.60 2.76
N SER A 30 4.92 -2.10 1.83
CA SER A 30 5.47 -2.61 0.57
C SER A 30 6.04 -1.46 -0.24
N ILE A 31 7.23 -1.66 -0.80
CA ILE A 31 7.85 -0.70 -1.72
C ILE A 31 7.01 -0.63 -2.99
N ALA A 32 6.65 0.59 -3.40
CA ALA A 32 5.79 0.89 -4.54
C ALA A 32 6.59 1.37 -5.77
N SER A 33 7.92 1.36 -5.72
CA SER A 33 8.80 1.76 -6.83
C SER A 33 9.80 0.67 -7.16
N SER A 34 10.17 0.59 -8.44
CA SER A 34 11.30 -0.22 -8.90
C SER A 34 12.60 0.54 -8.68
N HIS A 35 13.62 -0.11 -8.14
CA HIS A 35 14.95 0.48 -8.03
C HIS A 35 15.60 0.76 -9.40
N LYS A 36 15.24 0.01 -10.45
CA LYS A 36 15.70 0.26 -11.81
C LYS A 36 15.10 1.52 -12.42
N ALA A 37 13.83 1.79 -12.13
CA ALA A 37 13.15 3.00 -12.62
C ALA A 37 13.44 4.23 -11.74
N CYS A 38 13.61 4.03 -10.43
CA CYS A 38 13.82 5.08 -9.43
C CYS A 38 15.02 4.71 -8.53
N PRO A 39 16.28 4.85 -8.99
CA PRO A 39 17.46 4.36 -8.26
C PRO A 39 17.72 5.09 -6.94
N ASP A 40 17.32 6.35 -6.84
CA ASP A 40 17.59 7.23 -5.70
C ASP A 40 16.37 7.42 -4.79
N GLU A 41 15.26 6.75 -5.08
CA GLU A 41 13.99 6.94 -4.37
C GLU A 41 13.33 5.63 -4.02
N VAL A 42 12.63 5.62 -2.87
CA VAL A 42 11.72 4.56 -2.47
C VAL A 42 10.33 5.14 -2.28
N HIS A 43 9.38 4.71 -3.11
CA HIS A 43 7.99 5.14 -3.01
C HIS A 43 7.20 4.20 -2.10
N LEU A 44 6.30 4.76 -1.30
CA LEU A 44 5.39 4.02 -0.44
C LEU A 44 3.94 4.44 -0.72
N THR A 45 3.02 3.50 -0.60
CA THR A 45 1.57 3.77 -0.61
C THR A 45 1.05 3.67 0.80
N VAL A 46 0.72 4.81 1.40
CA VAL A 46 0.30 4.88 2.81
C VAL A 46 -1.15 5.35 2.90
N ALA A 47 -2.03 4.49 3.40
CA ALA A 47 -3.40 4.88 3.74
C ALA A 47 -3.44 5.45 5.16
N LEU A 48 -4.00 6.65 5.31
CA LEU A 48 -4.22 7.25 6.61
C LEU A 48 -5.30 6.49 7.38
N ILE A 49 -4.90 5.80 8.43
CA ILE A 49 -5.83 5.12 9.33
C ILE A 49 -6.45 6.16 10.26
N LYS A 50 -7.77 6.28 10.20
CA LYS A 50 -8.56 7.10 11.12
C LYS A 50 -9.21 6.18 12.15
N ALA A 51 -8.89 6.38 13.42
CA ALA A 51 -9.54 5.73 14.55
C ALA A 51 -10.74 6.57 15.02
N GLN A 52 -11.53 6.01 15.93
CA GLN A 52 -12.59 6.76 16.64
C GLN A 52 -12.00 7.98 17.34
N ASN A 53 -12.79 9.02 17.56
CA ASN A 53 -12.40 10.27 18.24
C ASN A 53 -11.32 11.12 17.50
N ASN A 54 -11.33 11.13 16.16
CA ASN A 54 -10.38 11.89 15.33
C ASN A 54 -8.90 11.54 15.54
N ARG A 55 -8.60 10.44 16.21
CA ARG A 55 -7.23 9.94 16.31
C ARG A 55 -6.81 9.28 14.99
N THR A 56 -5.53 9.33 14.70
CA THR A 56 -4.93 8.66 13.54
C THR A 56 -4.01 7.54 13.99
N GLY A 57 -3.76 6.57 13.12
CA GLY A 57 -2.73 5.57 13.35
C GLY A 57 -1.38 6.25 13.55
N LEU A 58 -0.54 5.75 14.46
CA LEU A 58 0.74 6.37 14.81
C LEU A 58 1.64 6.56 13.57
N ALA A 59 1.93 5.49 12.86
CA ALA A 59 2.81 5.56 11.67
C ALA A 59 2.12 6.26 10.49
N SER A 60 0.90 5.88 10.14
CA SER A 60 0.19 6.50 9.02
C SER A 60 -0.15 7.97 9.28
N GLY A 61 -0.49 8.34 10.52
CA GLY A 61 -0.70 9.73 10.90
C GLY A 61 0.59 10.54 10.83
N HIS A 62 1.72 9.98 11.30
CA HIS A 62 3.02 10.63 11.18
C HIS A 62 3.35 10.89 9.71
N LEU A 63 3.32 9.86 8.86
CA LEU A 63 3.69 9.99 7.45
C LEU A 63 2.73 10.85 6.62
N CYS A 64 1.41 10.81 6.90
CA CYS A 64 0.42 11.48 6.07
C CYS A 64 0.02 12.89 6.55
N ARG A 65 0.31 13.26 7.80
CA ARG A 65 -0.16 14.53 8.38
C ARG A 65 0.93 15.38 9.00
N TYR A 66 1.97 14.76 9.52
CA TYR A 66 2.96 15.46 10.35
C TYR A 66 4.33 15.50 9.69
N SER A 67 4.59 14.70 8.65
CA SER A 67 5.83 14.76 7.88
C SER A 67 5.70 15.70 6.70
N GLU A 68 6.72 16.51 6.49
CA GLU A 68 6.85 17.43 5.37
C GLU A 68 8.04 17.06 4.49
N ALA A 69 8.11 17.63 3.28
CA ALA A 69 9.23 17.40 2.39
C ALA A 69 10.55 17.86 3.04
N GLY A 70 11.53 16.98 3.09
CA GLY A 70 12.83 17.20 3.74
C GLY A 70 12.94 16.59 5.14
N ASP A 71 11.85 16.15 5.75
CA ASP A 71 11.89 15.45 7.03
C ASP A 71 12.60 14.10 6.92
N LYS A 72 13.27 13.70 8.00
CA LYS A 72 13.97 12.42 8.09
C LYS A 72 13.16 11.41 8.89
N VAL A 73 12.92 10.26 8.29
CA VAL A 73 12.24 9.13 8.93
C VAL A 73 13.22 7.98 9.08
N LYS A 74 13.27 7.37 10.27
CA LYS A 74 14.09 6.16 10.50
C LYS A 74 13.39 4.96 9.87
N ILE A 75 14.08 4.28 8.97
CA ILE A 75 13.59 3.08 8.30
C ILE A 75 14.63 1.97 8.36
N TYR A 76 14.18 0.75 8.13
CA TYR A 76 15.02 -0.39 7.77
C TYR A 76 14.36 -1.15 6.62
N ILE A 77 15.13 -1.92 5.87
CA ILE A 77 14.62 -2.73 4.77
C ILE A 77 14.51 -4.16 5.23
N GLU A 78 13.31 -4.73 5.08
CA GLU A 78 13.06 -6.14 5.31
C GLU A 78 12.95 -6.88 3.98
N ASN A 79 13.79 -7.89 3.79
CA ASN A 79 13.80 -8.68 2.57
C ASN A 79 12.65 -9.69 2.55
N ASN A 80 11.83 -9.65 1.51
CA ASN A 80 10.80 -10.66 1.25
C ASN A 80 11.28 -11.66 0.19
N HIS A 81 11.67 -12.85 0.63
CA HIS A 81 12.19 -13.89 -0.27
C HIS A 81 11.09 -14.59 -1.08
N ASN A 82 9.84 -14.51 -0.65
CA ASN A 82 8.70 -15.24 -1.24
C ASN A 82 7.86 -14.39 -2.18
N PHE A 83 8.01 -13.06 -2.18
CA PHE A 83 7.20 -12.16 -3.00
C PHE A 83 8.10 -11.38 -3.96
N LYS A 84 8.32 -11.96 -5.13
CA LYS A 84 9.22 -11.44 -6.18
C LYS A 84 8.63 -11.66 -7.56
N LEU A 85 9.13 -10.91 -8.54
CA LEU A 85 8.90 -11.23 -9.94
C LEU A 85 9.48 -12.62 -10.29
N PRO A 86 8.86 -13.35 -11.23
CA PRO A 86 9.44 -14.57 -11.80
C PRO A 86 10.81 -14.29 -12.42
N GLU A 87 11.69 -15.28 -12.38
CA GLU A 87 13.03 -15.18 -12.99
C GLU A 87 12.97 -15.02 -14.52
N SER A 88 12.03 -15.74 -15.16
CA SER A 88 11.84 -15.61 -16.61
C SER A 88 11.09 -14.32 -16.95
N ALA A 89 11.65 -13.54 -17.86
CA ALA A 89 11.07 -12.31 -18.38
C ALA A 89 9.72 -12.49 -19.10
N GLU A 90 9.45 -13.71 -19.58
CA GLU A 90 8.26 -14.05 -20.37
C GLU A 90 7.11 -14.61 -19.53
N THR A 91 7.37 -14.97 -18.26
CA THR A 91 6.33 -15.54 -17.40
C THR A 91 5.18 -14.56 -17.19
N PRO A 92 3.93 -14.92 -17.52
CA PRO A 92 2.79 -14.07 -17.23
C PRO A 92 2.52 -14.01 -15.73
N ILE A 93 2.02 -12.86 -15.25
CA ILE A 93 1.64 -12.69 -13.85
C ILE A 93 0.24 -12.13 -13.70
N ILE A 94 -0.47 -12.62 -12.68
CA ILE A 94 -1.73 -12.06 -12.20
C ILE A 94 -1.46 -11.37 -10.86
N MET A 95 -1.84 -10.12 -10.77
CA MET A 95 -1.63 -9.24 -9.62
C MET A 95 -2.97 -8.88 -9.00
N ILE A 96 -3.16 -9.18 -7.72
CA ILE A 96 -4.42 -8.94 -7.00
C ILE A 96 -4.14 -8.03 -5.83
N GLY A 97 -4.44 -6.73 -5.99
CA GLY A 97 -4.03 -5.69 -5.04
C GLY A 97 -5.13 -4.69 -4.70
N PRO A 98 -6.09 -5.04 -3.80
CA PRO A 98 -7.06 -4.06 -3.34
C PRO A 98 -6.41 -3.02 -2.42
N GLY A 99 -6.86 -1.77 -2.52
CA GLY A 99 -6.36 -0.66 -1.70
C GLY A 99 -4.86 -0.46 -1.86
N THR A 100 -4.17 -0.23 -0.74
CA THR A 100 -2.69 -0.09 -0.72
C THR A 100 -1.94 -1.38 -1.06
N GLY A 101 -2.63 -2.52 -1.13
CA GLY A 101 -2.06 -3.78 -1.61
C GLY A 101 -1.60 -3.73 -3.07
N VAL A 102 -1.96 -2.69 -3.82
CA VAL A 102 -1.48 -2.45 -5.19
C VAL A 102 -0.02 -1.98 -5.24
N ALA A 103 0.52 -1.47 -4.14
CA ALA A 103 1.85 -0.87 -4.07
C ALA A 103 2.97 -1.71 -4.71
N PRO A 104 3.18 -2.99 -4.32
CA PRO A 104 4.26 -3.78 -4.91
C PRO A 104 4.02 -4.12 -6.39
N PHE A 105 2.79 -4.13 -6.86
CA PHE A 105 2.47 -4.40 -8.25
C PHE A 105 2.82 -3.22 -9.16
N ARG A 106 2.74 -1.98 -8.64
CA ARG A 106 3.31 -0.82 -9.31
C ARG A 106 4.81 -0.99 -9.51
N ALA A 107 5.54 -1.36 -8.48
CA ALA A 107 6.98 -1.63 -8.55
C ALA A 107 7.30 -2.75 -9.57
N PHE A 108 6.49 -3.82 -9.61
CA PHE A 108 6.68 -4.92 -10.56
C PHE A 108 6.51 -4.48 -12.00
N LEU A 109 5.53 -3.65 -12.32
CA LEU A 109 5.33 -3.15 -13.68
C LEU A 109 6.44 -2.17 -14.09
N GLN A 110 6.87 -1.28 -13.20
CA GLN A 110 8.03 -0.42 -13.43
C GLN A 110 9.31 -1.23 -13.68
N GLU A 111 9.57 -2.26 -12.87
CA GLU A 111 10.73 -3.14 -13.05
C GLU A 111 10.69 -3.87 -14.39
N ARG A 112 9.54 -4.46 -14.76
CA ARG A 112 9.35 -5.13 -16.04
C ARG A 112 9.54 -4.19 -17.23
N GLN A 113 9.04 -2.97 -17.13
CA GLN A 113 9.24 -1.95 -18.16
C GLN A 113 10.71 -1.58 -18.30
N ALA A 114 11.40 -1.33 -17.18
CA ALA A 114 12.80 -0.95 -17.18
C ALA A 114 13.73 -2.07 -17.71
N LEU A 115 13.37 -3.34 -17.48
CA LEU A 115 14.12 -4.50 -17.94
C LEU A 115 13.70 -5.01 -19.33
N GLY A 116 12.64 -4.44 -19.93
CA GLY A 116 12.12 -4.89 -21.23
C GLY A 116 11.49 -6.30 -21.18
N HIS A 117 10.90 -6.69 -20.05
CA HIS A 117 10.23 -7.99 -19.91
C HIS A 117 8.97 -8.05 -20.76
N THR A 118 8.69 -9.19 -21.36
CA THR A 118 7.61 -9.40 -22.35
C THR A 118 6.43 -10.21 -21.82
N GLY A 119 6.54 -10.81 -20.64
CA GLY A 119 5.48 -11.59 -20.01
C GLY A 119 4.23 -10.74 -19.75
N LYS A 120 3.06 -11.31 -20.03
CA LYS A 120 1.78 -10.64 -19.86
C LYS A 120 1.49 -10.31 -18.39
N ASN A 121 0.86 -9.16 -18.17
CA ASN A 121 0.51 -8.65 -16.87
C ASN A 121 -0.99 -8.37 -16.76
N TRP A 122 -1.63 -8.93 -15.75
CA TRP A 122 -3.04 -8.74 -15.47
C TRP A 122 -3.21 -8.25 -14.02
N LEU A 123 -3.83 -7.08 -13.85
CA LEU A 123 -4.05 -6.47 -12.54
C LEU A 123 -5.54 -6.50 -12.18
N PHE A 124 -5.84 -6.97 -10.97
CA PHE A 124 -7.11 -6.75 -10.29
C PHE A 124 -6.92 -5.71 -9.21
N PHE A 125 -7.54 -4.56 -9.39
CA PHE A 125 -7.50 -3.45 -8.43
C PHE A 125 -8.89 -3.17 -7.87
N GLY A 126 -8.98 -2.86 -6.59
CA GLY A 126 -10.24 -2.48 -5.95
C GLY A 126 -10.04 -1.45 -4.84
N ASN A 127 -11.00 -0.52 -4.73
CA ASN A 127 -11.02 0.49 -3.68
C ASN A 127 -12.47 0.97 -3.46
N PRO A 128 -12.79 1.84 -2.48
CA PRO A 128 -14.15 2.31 -2.28
C PRO A 128 -14.75 3.06 -3.47
N SER A 129 -14.06 4.07 -4.02
CA SER A 129 -14.62 4.93 -5.07
C SER A 129 -13.63 5.18 -6.22
N PHE A 130 -14.14 5.15 -7.45
CA PHE A 130 -13.36 5.46 -8.66
C PHE A 130 -12.80 6.88 -8.64
N ASN A 131 -13.64 7.85 -8.31
CA ASN A 131 -13.27 9.27 -8.41
C ASN A 131 -12.27 9.72 -7.32
N HIS A 132 -12.23 9.03 -6.18
CA HIS A 132 -11.46 9.47 -5.02
C HIS A 132 -10.32 8.52 -4.66
N ASP A 133 -10.45 7.25 -4.99
CA ASP A 133 -9.60 6.20 -4.45
C ASP A 133 -8.87 5.38 -5.54
N PHE A 134 -8.91 5.81 -6.81
CA PHE A 134 -8.20 5.09 -7.88
C PHE A 134 -6.72 5.45 -7.86
N LEU A 135 -5.97 4.73 -7.03
CA LEU A 135 -4.53 4.92 -6.87
C LEU A 135 -3.80 4.66 -8.20
N TYR A 136 -2.88 5.57 -8.54
CA TYR A 136 -2.00 5.46 -9.72
C TYR A 136 -2.73 5.37 -11.07
N GLN A 137 -3.95 5.88 -11.17
CA GLN A 137 -4.80 5.78 -12.38
C GLN A 137 -4.06 6.14 -13.66
N LEU A 138 -3.33 7.26 -13.68
CA LEU A 138 -2.62 7.72 -14.87
C LEU A 138 -1.46 6.77 -15.24
N GLU A 139 -0.74 6.24 -14.25
CA GLU A 139 0.34 5.28 -14.50
C GLU A 139 -0.20 3.96 -15.08
N TRP A 140 -1.36 3.47 -14.58
CA TRP A 140 -1.98 2.28 -15.19
C TRP A 140 -2.36 2.51 -16.64
N GLN A 141 -2.89 3.68 -16.99
CA GLN A 141 -3.20 4.05 -18.37
C GLN A 141 -1.93 4.08 -19.24
N ASP A 142 -0.83 4.58 -18.72
CA ASP A 142 0.43 4.63 -19.45
C ASP A 142 1.06 3.23 -19.60
N PHE A 143 0.96 2.37 -18.60
CA PHE A 143 1.37 0.96 -18.72
C PHE A 143 0.51 0.18 -19.73
N ILE A 144 -0.80 0.49 -19.84
CA ILE A 144 -1.67 -0.09 -20.87
C ILE A 144 -1.24 0.41 -22.25
N LYS A 145 -1.06 1.71 -22.46
CA LYS A 145 -0.63 2.29 -23.73
C LYS A 145 0.73 1.75 -24.20
N SER A 146 1.65 1.52 -23.27
CA SER A 146 2.97 0.96 -23.56
C SER A 146 2.98 -0.59 -23.63
N ASN A 147 1.81 -1.24 -23.52
CA ASN A 147 1.62 -2.68 -23.55
C ASN A 147 2.39 -3.45 -22.44
N ILE A 148 2.73 -2.77 -21.36
CA ILE A 148 3.28 -3.40 -20.15
C ILE A 148 2.17 -4.02 -19.32
N LEU A 149 1.04 -3.32 -19.11
CA LEU A 149 -0.16 -3.86 -18.48
C LEU A 149 -1.15 -4.27 -19.56
N ASN A 150 -1.39 -5.57 -19.70
CA ASN A 150 -2.23 -6.12 -20.79
C ASN A 150 -3.71 -6.14 -20.42
N LYS A 151 -4.04 -6.31 -19.13
CA LYS A 151 -5.42 -6.31 -18.64
C LYS A 151 -5.48 -5.73 -17.23
N ILE A 152 -6.54 -4.94 -16.98
CA ILE A 152 -6.89 -4.46 -15.64
C ILE A 152 -8.38 -4.66 -15.41
N ASP A 153 -8.74 -5.27 -14.29
CA ASP A 153 -10.11 -5.36 -13.79
C ASP A 153 -10.26 -4.51 -12.54
N LEU A 154 -11.29 -3.65 -12.53
CA LEU A 154 -11.53 -2.66 -11.50
C LEU A 154 -12.77 -3.02 -10.68
N ALA A 155 -12.68 -2.88 -9.37
CA ALA A 155 -13.76 -3.11 -8.43
C ALA A 155 -13.89 -1.94 -7.45
N PHE A 156 -14.87 -1.06 -7.67
CA PHE A 156 -15.15 0.05 -6.76
C PHE A 156 -16.40 -0.27 -5.94
N SER A 157 -16.21 -0.46 -4.62
CA SER A 157 -17.24 -1.08 -3.78
C SER A 157 -18.35 -0.13 -3.33
N ARG A 158 -18.23 1.17 -3.61
CA ARG A 158 -19.21 2.20 -3.16
C ARG A 158 -19.77 3.05 -4.30
N ASP A 159 -19.44 2.72 -5.56
CA ASP A 159 -19.92 3.50 -6.72
C ASP A 159 -21.26 3.00 -7.27
N GLN A 160 -21.75 1.87 -6.76
CA GLN A 160 -23.05 1.27 -7.11
C GLN A 160 -23.76 0.74 -5.86
N GLN A 161 -25.03 0.35 -6.01
CA GLN A 161 -25.86 -0.15 -4.91
C GLN A 161 -25.29 -1.44 -4.30
N ASP A 162 -24.91 -2.42 -5.14
CA ASP A 162 -24.31 -3.67 -4.70
C ASP A 162 -22.79 -3.53 -4.66
N LYS A 163 -22.21 -3.96 -3.54
CA LYS A 163 -20.76 -3.85 -3.35
C LYS A 163 -20.01 -4.82 -4.25
N VAL A 164 -19.15 -4.29 -5.11
CA VAL A 164 -18.25 -5.06 -5.97
C VAL A 164 -16.83 -5.02 -5.39
N TYR A 165 -16.23 -6.20 -5.22
CA TYR A 165 -14.87 -6.39 -4.73
C TYR A 165 -14.04 -7.19 -5.76
N VAL A 166 -12.72 -7.20 -5.59
CA VAL A 166 -11.79 -7.90 -6.51
C VAL A 166 -12.12 -9.39 -6.66
N GLN A 167 -12.60 -10.07 -5.61
CA GLN A 167 -13.00 -11.47 -5.69
C GLN A 167 -14.18 -11.71 -6.65
N HIS A 168 -15.11 -10.74 -6.77
CA HIS A 168 -16.20 -10.83 -7.75
C HIS A 168 -15.63 -10.76 -9.18
N LYS A 169 -14.67 -9.84 -9.41
CA LYS A 169 -14.00 -9.73 -10.71
C LYS A 169 -13.15 -10.95 -11.05
N LEU A 170 -12.53 -11.58 -10.07
CA LEU A 170 -11.84 -12.85 -10.24
C LEU A 170 -12.82 -13.95 -10.69
N HIS A 171 -13.98 -14.05 -10.02
CA HIS A 171 -14.99 -15.04 -10.36
C HIS A 171 -15.59 -14.82 -11.76
N GLU A 172 -15.83 -13.57 -12.16
CA GLU A 172 -16.33 -13.21 -13.49
C GLU A 172 -15.37 -13.61 -14.62
N ASN A 173 -14.07 -13.79 -14.31
CA ASN A 173 -13.01 -14.07 -15.27
C ASN A 173 -12.38 -15.47 -15.10
N ALA A 174 -13.00 -16.36 -14.30
CA ALA A 174 -12.52 -17.70 -14.00
C ALA A 174 -12.86 -18.71 -15.12
#